data_ea08af868391d94192d5ffc78da60a36
#
_entry.id   ea08af868391d94192d5ffc78da60a36
#
_cell.length_a   1.000
_cell.length_b   1.000
_cell.length_c   1.000
_cell.angle_alpha   90.00
_cell.angle_beta   90.00
_cell.angle_gamma   90.00
#
_symmetry.space_group_name_H-M   'P 1'
#
loop_
_entity.id
_entity.type
_entity.pdbx_description
1 polymer ?
#
loop_
_entity_poly.entity_id
_entity_poly.type
_entity_poly.pdbx_seq_one_letter_code
_entity_poly.pdbx_strand_id
1 'polypeptide(L)'
;MLNDAGVRNDPLFGGIAWHGYFGDPAVGTQVHNQYPAVRQFSTEHSGGTWIGNQHNEDLSDIVGYARNWSGSLVKWSLALNQNMGPHNGGCGTCTGLITVQEGGSRAGQVDYTIEYYTTGHLTKFVRPGAYRIDSTANGTIQNVAWRNPDGSKALIAHNGGTSAQSVRVNWGNQSFVYSLPARTTATFTWAGASAGTGGTITGLGGKCVDVAGGSSADGAAVQLYTCNGTAAQQWTRPGDGTLRALGKCLDVVDNGTANGSRLQLWTCFGGPNQQWTYNSTTRDLVNPATNRCVDVTGNTSADGTRLQLWDCAGGANQKWTMS
;
A
#
# COMPACT_ATOMS: atom_id res chain seq x y z
N MET A 1 -8.91 -10.13 -28.37
CA MET A 1 -7.65 -9.59 -27.80
C MET A 1 -7.10 -10.51 -26.70
N LEU A 2 -7.72 -10.63 -25.52
CA LEU A 2 -7.15 -11.46 -24.42
C LEU A 2 -7.08 -12.95 -24.68
N ASN A 3 -7.90 -13.50 -25.57
CA ASN A 3 -7.82 -14.91 -25.99
C ASN A 3 -6.59 -15.18 -26.87
N ASP A 4 -6.01 -14.15 -27.47
CA ASP A 4 -4.77 -14.25 -28.24
C ASP A 4 -3.57 -14.23 -27.31
N ALA A 5 -2.84 -15.34 -27.25
CA ALA A 5 -1.67 -15.48 -26.38
C ALA A 5 -0.50 -14.59 -26.83
N GLY A 6 -0.38 -14.33 -28.14
CA GLY A 6 0.65 -13.43 -28.67
C GLY A 6 0.45 -12.00 -28.17
N VAL A 7 -0.78 -11.50 -28.20
CA VAL A 7 -1.11 -10.17 -27.66
C VAL A 7 -0.96 -10.13 -26.15
N ARG A 8 -1.52 -11.12 -25.44
CA ARG A 8 -1.53 -11.14 -23.98
C ARG A 8 -0.15 -11.24 -23.35
N ASN A 9 0.78 -11.93 -24.02
CA ASN A 9 2.14 -12.16 -23.53
C ASN A 9 3.17 -11.22 -24.17
N ASP A 10 2.74 -10.27 -24.99
CA ASP A 10 3.63 -9.25 -25.54
C ASP A 10 4.20 -8.39 -24.40
N PRO A 11 5.53 -8.19 -24.32
CA PRO A 11 6.15 -7.38 -23.27
C PRO A 11 5.69 -5.92 -23.28
N LEU A 12 5.13 -5.43 -24.37
CA LEU A 12 4.55 -4.09 -24.49
C LEU A 12 3.08 -4.04 -24.03
N PHE A 13 2.44 -5.18 -23.77
CA PHE A 13 1.06 -5.21 -23.29
C PHE A 13 1.00 -4.86 -21.81
N GLY A 14 0.70 -3.60 -21.50
CA GLY A 14 0.65 -3.08 -20.12
C GLY A 14 -0.59 -3.50 -19.32
N GLY A 15 -1.67 -3.93 -19.97
CA GLY A 15 -2.94 -4.28 -19.35
C GLY A 15 -4.16 -3.71 -20.10
N ILE A 16 -5.31 -3.65 -19.41
CA ILE A 16 -6.57 -3.13 -19.94
C ILE A 16 -6.86 -1.78 -19.31
N ALA A 17 -7.25 -0.82 -20.14
CA ALA A 17 -7.76 0.49 -19.76
C ALA A 17 -9.29 0.49 -19.83
N TRP A 18 -9.95 0.83 -18.72
CA TRP A 18 -11.38 1.00 -18.63
C TRP A 18 -11.76 2.47 -18.60
N HIS A 19 -12.83 2.83 -19.29
CA HIS A 19 -13.53 4.10 -19.12
C HIS A 19 -14.87 3.86 -18.39
N GLY A 20 -15.19 4.68 -17.41
CA GLY A 20 -16.30 4.47 -16.49
C GLY A 20 -17.67 4.95 -16.98
N TYR A 21 -17.90 5.04 -18.28
CA TYR A 21 -19.14 5.62 -18.82
C TYR A 21 -20.25 4.61 -19.04
N PHE A 22 -19.93 3.35 -19.21
CA PHE A 22 -20.91 2.29 -19.47
C PHE A 22 -20.43 0.94 -18.89
N GLY A 23 -21.41 0.12 -18.52
CA GLY A 23 -21.18 -1.25 -18.07
C GLY A 23 -21.07 -1.37 -16.55
N ASP A 24 -20.82 -2.58 -16.12
CA ASP A 24 -20.67 -2.93 -14.71
C ASP A 24 -19.17 -3.18 -14.40
N PRO A 25 -18.59 -2.51 -13.43
CA PRO A 25 -17.20 -2.77 -12.99
C PRO A 25 -16.92 -4.25 -12.66
N ALA A 26 -17.95 -5.06 -12.37
CA ALA A 26 -17.81 -6.50 -12.11
C ALA A 26 -17.20 -7.29 -13.28
N VAL A 27 -17.21 -6.76 -14.49
CA VAL A 27 -16.48 -7.31 -15.65
C VAL A 27 -14.99 -7.41 -15.36
N GLY A 28 -14.43 -6.49 -14.57
CA GLY A 28 -13.04 -6.53 -14.14
C GLY A 28 -12.70 -7.81 -13.35
N THR A 29 -13.62 -8.29 -12.51
CA THR A 29 -13.45 -9.56 -11.80
C THR A 29 -13.52 -10.77 -12.76
N GLN A 30 -14.36 -10.73 -13.79
CA GLN A 30 -14.39 -11.79 -14.80
C GLN A 30 -13.07 -11.87 -15.55
N VAL A 31 -12.51 -10.71 -15.94
CA VAL A 31 -11.19 -10.64 -16.58
C VAL A 31 -10.10 -11.17 -15.66
N HIS A 32 -10.09 -10.74 -14.39
CA HIS A 32 -9.10 -11.21 -13.42
C HIS A 32 -9.16 -12.73 -13.21
N ASN A 33 -10.35 -13.30 -13.07
CA ASN A 33 -10.52 -14.74 -12.86
C ASN A 33 -10.04 -15.56 -14.06
N GLN A 34 -10.22 -15.06 -15.28
CA GLN A 34 -9.79 -15.74 -16.49
C GLN A 34 -8.31 -15.47 -16.81
N TYR A 35 -7.80 -14.28 -16.49
CA TYR A 35 -6.45 -13.81 -16.81
C TYR A 35 -5.83 -13.10 -15.62
N PRO A 36 -5.46 -13.79 -14.54
CA PRO A 36 -5.04 -13.16 -13.27
C PRO A 36 -3.76 -12.32 -13.36
N ALA A 37 -2.93 -12.54 -14.38
CA ALA A 37 -1.72 -11.75 -14.63
C ALA A 37 -1.98 -10.45 -15.38
N VAL A 38 -3.19 -10.27 -15.97
CA VAL A 38 -3.52 -9.08 -16.73
C VAL A 38 -3.89 -7.94 -15.78
N ARG A 39 -3.12 -6.87 -15.84
CA ARG A 39 -3.38 -5.66 -15.07
C ARG A 39 -4.56 -4.89 -15.64
N GLN A 40 -5.31 -4.23 -14.78
CA GLN A 40 -6.50 -3.46 -15.16
C GLN A 40 -6.41 -2.07 -14.54
N PHE A 41 -6.85 -1.05 -15.28
CA PHE A 41 -6.78 0.34 -14.90
C PHE A 41 -8.07 1.04 -15.28
N SER A 42 -8.69 1.79 -14.37
CA SER A 42 -9.69 2.80 -14.74
C SER A 42 -8.93 4.07 -15.11
N THR A 43 -8.95 4.40 -16.40
CA THR A 43 -8.12 5.45 -16.97
C THR A 43 -8.89 6.71 -17.30
N GLU A 44 -10.22 6.66 -17.25
CA GLU A 44 -11.04 7.85 -17.42
C GLU A 44 -12.45 7.65 -16.86
N HIS A 45 -12.89 8.63 -16.07
CA HIS A 45 -14.27 8.86 -15.70
C HIS A 45 -14.47 10.36 -15.41
N SER A 46 -15.51 10.99 -15.96
CA SER A 46 -15.82 12.39 -15.69
C SER A 46 -17.06 12.54 -14.84
N GLY A 47 -17.05 13.54 -13.97
CA GLY A 47 -18.24 14.15 -13.43
C GLY A 47 -18.87 15.13 -14.43
N GLY A 48 -20.07 15.56 -14.14
CA GLY A 48 -20.74 16.53 -14.98
C GLY A 48 -22.13 16.92 -14.53
N THR A 49 -22.67 17.96 -15.16
CA THR A 49 -23.96 18.55 -14.78
C THR A 49 -25.15 17.62 -15.03
N TRP A 50 -24.97 16.52 -15.76
CA TRP A 50 -25.99 15.48 -15.97
C TRP A 50 -26.12 14.50 -14.81
N ILE A 51 -25.18 14.50 -13.86
CA ILE A 51 -25.18 13.59 -12.72
C ILE A 51 -25.97 14.22 -11.57
N GLY A 52 -27.09 13.63 -11.23
CA GLY A 52 -27.96 14.14 -10.16
C GLY A 52 -27.38 14.05 -8.75
N ASN A 53 -26.45 13.10 -8.53
CA ASN A 53 -25.75 12.92 -7.26
C ASN A 53 -24.30 12.50 -7.51
N GLN A 54 -23.46 13.49 -7.81
CA GLN A 54 -22.04 13.29 -8.12
C GLN A 54 -21.28 12.58 -6.98
N HIS A 55 -21.60 12.90 -5.73
CA HIS A 55 -20.98 12.24 -4.57
C HIS A 55 -21.19 10.71 -4.60
N ASN A 56 -22.44 10.28 -4.83
CA ASN A 56 -22.77 8.86 -4.87
C ASN A 56 -22.12 8.16 -6.07
N GLU A 57 -22.10 8.82 -7.22
CA GLU A 57 -21.46 8.30 -8.44
C GLU A 57 -19.98 8.05 -8.23
N ASP A 58 -19.25 9.09 -7.78
CA ASP A 58 -17.81 8.98 -7.53
C ASP A 58 -17.45 7.86 -6.56
N LEU A 59 -18.23 7.72 -5.48
CA LEU A 59 -17.94 6.67 -4.49
C LEU A 59 -18.31 5.28 -5.01
N SER A 60 -19.35 5.17 -5.83
CA SER A 60 -19.70 3.92 -6.52
C SER A 60 -18.59 3.49 -7.46
N ASP A 61 -17.97 4.43 -8.17
CA ASP A 61 -16.81 4.17 -9.02
C ASP A 61 -15.59 3.76 -8.22
N ILE A 62 -15.23 4.54 -7.21
CA ILE A 62 -14.08 4.24 -6.36
C ILE A 62 -14.19 2.82 -5.79
N VAL A 63 -15.34 2.49 -5.21
CA VAL A 63 -15.59 1.18 -4.63
C VAL A 63 -15.68 0.11 -5.72
N GLY A 64 -16.44 0.38 -6.79
CA GLY A 64 -16.69 -0.55 -7.89
C GLY A 64 -15.40 -0.97 -8.58
N TYR A 65 -14.61 -0.02 -9.06
CA TYR A 65 -13.36 -0.32 -9.77
C TYR A 65 -12.32 -0.95 -8.85
N ALA A 66 -12.14 -0.42 -7.63
CA ALA A 66 -11.16 -0.99 -6.70
C ALA A 66 -11.51 -2.43 -6.29
N ARG A 67 -12.78 -2.74 -6.04
CA ARG A 67 -13.21 -4.10 -5.71
C ARG A 67 -13.08 -5.06 -6.90
N ASN A 68 -13.11 -4.54 -8.11
CA ASN A 68 -13.04 -5.30 -9.35
C ASN A 68 -11.68 -5.19 -10.05
N TRP A 69 -10.60 -5.14 -9.25
CA TRP A 69 -9.21 -5.32 -9.67
C TRP A 69 -8.60 -4.18 -10.47
N SER A 70 -9.19 -2.99 -10.44
CA SER A 70 -8.53 -1.81 -11.03
C SER A 70 -7.40 -1.31 -10.14
N GLY A 71 -6.21 -1.15 -10.72
CA GLY A 71 -5.02 -0.61 -10.05
C GLY A 71 -4.92 0.92 -10.10
N SER A 72 -5.86 1.59 -10.77
CA SER A 72 -5.96 3.05 -10.81
C SER A 72 -7.39 3.51 -10.91
N LEU A 73 -7.62 4.78 -10.57
CA LEU A 73 -8.83 5.51 -10.87
C LEU A 73 -8.43 6.91 -11.30
N VAL A 74 -8.67 7.25 -12.55
CA VAL A 74 -8.32 8.56 -13.13
C VAL A 74 -9.59 9.32 -13.46
N LYS A 75 -9.71 10.53 -12.91
CA LYS A 75 -10.82 11.43 -13.18
C LYS A 75 -10.48 12.38 -14.32
N TRP A 76 -11.40 12.57 -15.22
CA TRP A 76 -11.45 13.68 -16.15
C TRP A 76 -12.34 14.78 -15.53
N SER A 77 -11.85 16.02 -15.25
CA SER A 77 -10.52 16.54 -15.43
C SER A 77 -10.01 17.15 -14.12
N LEU A 78 -8.72 17.54 -14.06
CA LEU A 78 -8.17 18.20 -12.88
C LEU A 78 -8.81 19.58 -12.65
N ALA A 79 -8.86 20.43 -13.68
CA ALA A 79 -9.31 21.81 -13.55
C ALA A 79 -10.05 22.28 -14.81
N LEU A 80 -11.19 22.93 -14.59
CA LEU A 80 -11.93 23.64 -15.62
C LEU A 80 -12.30 25.04 -15.10
N ASN A 81 -12.64 25.96 -15.99
CA ASN A 81 -13.12 27.28 -15.57
C ASN A 81 -14.62 27.22 -15.15
N GLN A 82 -15.17 28.35 -14.71
CA GLN A 82 -16.55 28.48 -14.29
C GLN A 82 -17.57 28.19 -15.41
N ASN A 83 -17.15 28.15 -16.66
CA ASN A 83 -17.96 27.80 -17.83
C ASN A 83 -17.67 26.39 -18.33
N MET A 84 -17.03 25.53 -17.49
CA MET A 84 -16.65 24.16 -17.83
C MET A 84 -15.68 24.04 -19.02
N GLY A 85 -14.91 25.07 -19.27
CA GLY A 85 -13.88 25.10 -20.32
C GLY A 85 -12.45 25.13 -19.76
N PRO A 86 -11.45 25.07 -20.66
CA PRO A 86 -11.55 24.80 -22.10
C PRO A 86 -11.90 23.33 -22.37
N HIS A 87 -12.69 23.06 -23.39
CA HIS A 87 -13.05 21.68 -23.77
C HIS A 87 -12.76 21.34 -25.24
N ASN A 88 -12.26 22.29 -26.06
CA ASN A 88 -11.75 22.08 -27.41
C ASN A 88 -12.61 21.12 -28.29
N GLY A 89 -13.93 21.27 -28.24
CA GLY A 89 -14.87 20.37 -28.92
C GLY A 89 -15.21 19.08 -28.19
N GLY A 90 -14.62 18.84 -27.03
CA GLY A 90 -14.98 17.73 -26.13
C GLY A 90 -16.20 18.04 -25.25
N CYS A 91 -16.22 17.45 -24.07
CA CYS A 91 -17.36 17.57 -23.14
C CYS A 91 -17.55 18.99 -22.62
N GLY A 92 -18.62 19.65 -23.06
CA GLY A 92 -18.98 21.02 -22.63
C GLY A 92 -19.78 21.09 -21.31
N THR A 93 -20.08 19.95 -20.70
CA THR A 93 -20.86 19.86 -19.45
C THR A 93 -20.14 19.05 -18.37
N CYS A 94 -18.89 18.60 -18.63
CA CYS A 94 -18.04 17.94 -17.65
C CYS A 94 -17.59 18.91 -16.57
N THR A 95 -17.39 18.40 -15.38
CA THR A 95 -16.84 19.12 -14.23
C THR A 95 -15.40 18.67 -13.95
N GLY A 96 -14.61 19.56 -13.34
CA GLY A 96 -13.26 19.24 -12.87
C GLY A 96 -13.24 19.00 -11.37
N LEU A 97 -12.12 18.49 -10.86
CA LEU A 97 -11.88 18.43 -9.42
C LEU A 97 -11.88 19.82 -8.79
N ILE A 98 -11.42 20.81 -9.55
CA ILE A 98 -11.45 22.22 -9.16
C ILE A 98 -12.03 23.08 -10.28
N THR A 99 -12.61 24.21 -9.89
CA THR A 99 -13.04 25.26 -10.81
C THR A 99 -12.16 26.48 -10.63
N VAL A 100 -11.52 26.94 -11.71
CA VAL A 100 -10.72 28.17 -11.72
C VAL A 100 -11.57 29.31 -12.23
N GLN A 101 -11.68 30.38 -11.48
CA GLN A 101 -12.43 31.58 -11.85
C GLN A 101 -11.56 32.46 -12.76
N GLU A 102 -11.98 32.66 -14.00
CA GLU A 102 -11.18 33.40 -15.01
C GLU A 102 -11.58 34.87 -15.16
N GLY A 103 -12.58 35.33 -14.45
CA GLY A 103 -13.05 36.71 -14.62
C GLY A 103 -13.78 37.31 -13.42
N GLY A 104 -14.09 38.61 -13.54
CA GLY A 104 -14.80 39.36 -12.50
C GLY A 104 -13.99 39.54 -11.22
N SER A 105 -14.69 39.79 -10.11
CA SER A 105 -14.08 40.00 -8.79
C SER A 105 -13.44 38.73 -8.18
N ARG A 106 -13.65 37.56 -8.80
CA ARG A 106 -13.13 36.27 -8.34
C ARG A 106 -12.01 35.74 -9.21
N ALA A 107 -11.51 36.53 -10.17
CA ALA A 107 -10.43 36.10 -11.07
C ALA A 107 -9.23 35.53 -10.29
N GLY A 108 -8.76 34.34 -10.68
CA GLY A 108 -7.66 33.63 -10.01
C GLY A 108 -8.06 32.81 -8.76
N GLN A 109 -9.31 32.90 -8.30
CA GLN A 109 -9.77 32.06 -7.19
C GLN A 109 -10.04 30.62 -7.68
N VAL A 110 -9.92 29.66 -6.77
CA VAL A 110 -10.15 28.24 -7.01
C VAL A 110 -11.25 27.76 -6.09
N ASP A 111 -12.28 27.14 -6.67
CA ASP A 111 -13.33 26.44 -5.95
C ASP A 111 -13.10 24.93 -6.02
N TYR A 112 -13.17 24.27 -4.88
CA TYR A 112 -13.08 22.81 -4.79
C TYR A 112 -14.47 22.21 -5.00
N THR A 113 -14.59 21.33 -5.97
CA THR A 113 -15.86 20.63 -6.28
C THR A 113 -16.07 19.44 -5.36
N ILE A 114 -17.26 18.82 -5.43
CA ILE A 114 -17.53 17.58 -4.70
C ILE A 114 -16.56 16.47 -5.13
N GLU A 115 -16.18 16.43 -6.41
CA GLU A 115 -15.26 15.45 -6.98
C GLU A 115 -13.85 15.54 -6.35
N TYR A 116 -13.41 16.74 -5.96
CA TYR A 116 -12.16 16.92 -5.22
C TYR A 116 -12.20 16.20 -3.88
N TYR A 117 -13.32 16.34 -3.15
CA TYR A 117 -13.45 15.73 -1.82
C TYR A 117 -13.66 14.23 -1.92
N THR A 118 -14.45 13.74 -2.87
CA THR A 118 -14.66 12.30 -3.08
C THR A 118 -13.38 11.59 -3.49
N THR A 119 -12.62 12.16 -4.44
CA THR A 119 -11.30 11.67 -4.82
C THR A 119 -10.31 11.74 -3.66
N GLY A 120 -10.44 12.76 -2.81
CA GLY A 120 -9.65 12.95 -1.60
C GLY A 120 -9.75 11.80 -0.61
N HIS A 121 -10.87 11.08 -0.53
CA HIS A 121 -11.00 9.87 0.28
C HIS A 121 -10.02 8.78 -0.16
N LEU A 122 -9.71 8.68 -1.45
CA LEU A 122 -8.73 7.75 -1.97
C LEU A 122 -7.31 8.33 -1.88
N THR A 123 -7.07 9.50 -2.48
CA THR A 123 -5.71 10.03 -2.69
C THR A 123 -5.00 10.44 -1.41
N LYS A 124 -5.75 10.83 -0.37
CA LYS A 124 -5.19 11.24 0.92
C LYS A 124 -4.78 10.06 1.80
N PHE A 125 -5.50 8.93 1.73
CA PHE A 125 -5.38 7.86 2.70
C PHE A 125 -4.85 6.55 2.12
N VAL A 126 -4.90 6.37 0.79
CA VAL A 126 -4.37 5.20 0.10
C VAL A 126 -3.09 5.62 -0.63
N ARG A 127 -1.96 5.05 -0.23
CA ARG A 127 -0.65 5.44 -0.74
C ARG A 127 -0.25 4.64 -1.98
N PRO A 128 0.58 5.21 -2.86
CA PRO A 128 1.19 4.42 -3.93
C PRO A 128 1.85 3.15 -3.37
N GLY A 129 1.58 2.01 -4.02
CA GLY A 129 2.01 0.70 -3.53
C GLY A 129 1.09 0.04 -2.50
N ALA A 130 -0.02 0.69 -2.13
CA ALA A 130 -1.07 0.03 -1.36
C ALA A 130 -1.75 -1.07 -2.18
N TYR A 131 -2.23 -2.11 -1.52
CA TYR A 131 -3.08 -3.12 -2.15
C TYR A 131 -4.40 -3.27 -1.41
N ARG A 132 -5.42 -3.53 -2.21
CA ARG A 132 -6.75 -3.84 -1.70
C ARG A 132 -6.68 -5.08 -0.82
N ILE A 133 -7.32 -4.98 0.33
CA ILE A 133 -7.58 -6.12 1.21
C ILE A 133 -9.09 -6.40 1.23
N ASP A 134 -9.46 -7.62 1.58
CA ASP A 134 -10.87 -7.97 1.61
C ASP A 134 -11.61 -7.20 2.70
N SER A 135 -12.80 -6.75 2.34
CA SER A 135 -13.76 -6.14 3.23
C SER A 135 -15.15 -6.68 2.92
N THR A 136 -15.96 -6.87 3.95
CA THR A 136 -17.29 -7.47 3.78
C THR A 136 -18.17 -6.55 2.92
N ALA A 137 -18.72 -7.09 1.84
CA ALA A 137 -19.78 -6.42 1.10
C ALA A 137 -21.07 -6.58 1.93
N ASN A 138 -21.63 -5.49 2.41
CA ASN A 138 -22.79 -5.54 3.30
C ASN A 138 -23.83 -4.48 2.95
N GLY A 139 -24.89 -4.93 2.33
CA GLY A 139 -26.13 -4.17 2.15
C GLY A 139 -25.94 -2.79 1.49
N THR A 140 -26.40 -1.75 2.18
CA THR A 140 -26.45 -0.37 1.69
C THR A 140 -25.15 0.41 1.84
N ILE A 141 -24.15 -0.13 2.58
CA ILE A 141 -22.85 0.51 2.77
C ILE A 141 -21.87 -0.01 1.72
N GLN A 142 -21.59 0.83 0.75
CA GLN A 142 -20.49 0.57 -0.18
C GLN A 142 -19.16 0.77 0.54
N ASN A 143 -18.22 -0.14 0.39
CA ASN A 143 -16.93 -0.02 1.06
C ASN A 143 -15.80 -0.72 0.31
N VAL A 144 -14.59 -0.28 0.55
CA VAL A 144 -13.36 -0.93 0.08
C VAL A 144 -12.22 -0.60 1.04
N ALA A 145 -11.32 -1.55 1.24
CA ALA A 145 -10.21 -1.43 2.18
C ALA A 145 -8.86 -1.68 1.52
N TRP A 146 -7.84 -1.02 2.03
CA TRP A 146 -6.45 -1.17 1.60
C TRP A 146 -5.50 -1.34 2.77
N ARG A 147 -4.38 -2.01 2.50
CA ARG A 147 -3.18 -1.98 3.31
C ARG A 147 -2.13 -1.15 2.59
N ASN A 148 -1.69 -0.08 3.22
CA ASN A 148 -0.61 0.78 2.75
C ASN A 148 0.77 0.11 2.93
N PRO A 149 1.81 0.57 2.22
CA PRO A 149 3.17 0.02 2.36
C PRO A 149 3.74 0.09 3.77
N ASP A 150 3.31 1.06 4.58
CA ASP A 150 3.70 1.19 6.00
C ASP A 150 2.89 0.27 6.94
N GLY A 151 2.05 -0.60 6.38
CA GLY A 151 1.18 -1.50 7.13
C GLY A 151 -0.10 -0.86 7.66
N SER A 152 -0.26 0.46 7.58
CA SER A 152 -1.52 1.13 7.94
C SER A 152 -2.65 0.68 7.02
N LYS A 153 -3.88 0.81 7.49
CA LYS A 153 -5.09 0.45 6.75
C LYS A 153 -5.91 1.70 6.49
N ALA A 154 -6.60 1.68 5.37
CA ALA A 154 -7.62 2.66 5.02
C ALA A 154 -8.87 1.90 4.57
N LEU A 155 -10.02 2.24 5.17
CA LEU A 155 -11.34 1.74 4.78
C LEU A 155 -12.19 2.94 4.39
N ILE A 156 -12.57 3.02 3.13
CA ILE A 156 -13.60 3.95 2.67
C ILE A 156 -14.95 3.27 2.82
N ALA A 157 -15.90 3.93 3.48
CA ALA A 157 -17.27 3.48 3.62
C ALA A 157 -18.24 4.62 3.21
N HIS A 158 -19.15 4.32 2.29
CA HIS A 158 -20.12 5.26 1.76
C HIS A 158 -21.54 4.79 2.04
N ASN A 159 -22.33 5.65 2.66
CA ASN A 159 -23.76 5.48 2.84
C ASN A 159 -24.50 6.31 1.79
N GLY A 160 -24.87 5.71 0.67
CA GLY A 160 -25.70 6.35 -0.38
C GLY A 160 -27.19 6.47 -0.03
N GLY A 161 -27.62 5.86 1.08
CA GLY A 161 -29.01 5.84 1.52
C GLY A 161 -29.49 7.18 2.13
N THR A 162 -30.76 7.22 2.46
CA THR A 162 -31.45 8.42 3.00
C THR A 162 -31.56 8.43 4.53
N SER A 163 -31.06 7.40 5.21
CA SER A 163 -31.02 7.28 6.66
C SER A 163 -29.63 6.92 7.15
N ALA A 164 -29.31 7.26 8.39
CA ALA A 164 -28.05 6.87 9.02
C ALA A 164 -27.96 5.34 9.14
N GLN A 165 -26.77 4.81 8.95
CA GLN A 165 -26.46 3.37 9.03
C GLN A 165 -25.36 3.11 10.04
N SER A 166 -25.53 2.06 10.84
CA SER A 166 -24.49 1.62 11.77
C SER A 166 -23.45 0.78 11.05
N VAL A 167 -22.22 1.25 11.02
CA VAL A 167 -21.07 0.55 10.45
C VAL A 167 -20.24 -0.01 11.59
N ARG A 168 -20.09 -1.33 11.63
CA ARG A 168 -19.14 -1.99 12.52
C ARG A 168 -17.89 -2.37 11.74
N VAL A 169 -16.75 -1.89 12.19
CA VAL A 169 -15.45 -2.28 11.65
C VAL A 169 -14.78 -3.23 12.62
N ASN A 170 -14.46 -4.43 12.17
CA ASN A 170 -13.74 -5.44 12.93
C ASN A 170 -12.34 -5.65 12.31
N TRP A 171 -11.31 -5.64 13.14
CA TRP A 171 -9.94 -5.95 12.72
C TRP A 171 -9.22 -6.75 13.81
N GLY A 172 -9.00 -8.04 13.56
CA GLY A 172 -8.49 -8.95 14.59
C GLY A 172 -9.43 -8.96 15.80
N ASN A 173 -8.87 -8.72 16.98
CA ASN A 173 -9.60 -8.67 18.25
C ASN A 173 -10.17 -7.27 18.59
N GLN A 174 -10.02 -6.31 17.71
CA GLN A 174 -10.51 -4.95 17.94
C GLN A 174 -11.73 -4.65 17.07
N SER A 175 -12.63 -3.87 17.59
CA SER A 175 -13.76 -3.37 16.82
C SER A 175 -14.22 -1.99 17.30
N PHE A 176 -14.85 -1.25 16.40
CA PHE A 176 -15.61 -0.06 16.74
C PHE A 176 -16.89 -0.01 15.93
N VAL A 177 -17.81 0.82 16.40
CA VAL A 177 -19.07 1.09 15.70
C VAL A 177 -19.15 2.59 15.43
N TYR A 178 -19.56 2.95 14.23
CA TYR A 178 -19.78 4.33 13.81
C TYR A 178 -21.14 4.47 13.15
N SER A 179 -21.93 5.48 13.56
CA SER A 179 -23.17 5.82 12.87
C SER A 179 -22.83 6.70 11.69
N LEU A 180 -22.83 6.12 10.49
CA LEU A 180 -22.54 6.83 9.24
C LEU A 180 -23.81 7.52 8.75
N PRO A 181 -23.85 8.86 8.75
CA PRO A 181 -25.06 9.61 8.37
C PRO A 181 -25.50 9.29 6.94
N ALA A 182 -26.73 9.65 6.61
CA ALA A 182 -27.26 9.54 5.24
C ALA A 182 -26.40 10.34 4.26
N ARG A 183 -26.19 9.82 3.06
CA ARG A 183 -25.44 10.46 1.96
C ARG A 183 -24.06 10.95 2.36
N THR A 184 -23.36 10.16 3.19
CA THR A 184 -22.06 10.52 3.74
C THR A 184 -21.03 9.45 3.46
N THR A 185 -19.79 9.88 3.28
CA THR A 185 -18.60 9.02 3.18
C THR A 185 -17.69 9.26 4.38
N ALA A 186 -17.16 8.18 4.92
CA ALA A 186 -16.09 8.24 5.91
C ALA A 186 -14.91 7.38 5.46
N THR A 187 -13.70 7.87 5.73
CA THR A 187 -12.49 7.04 5.64
C THR A 187 -12.01 6.76 7.05
N PHE A 188 -11.97 5.49 7.41
CA PHE A 188 -11.40 5.03 8.66
C PHE A 188 -9.96 4.61 8.40
N THR A 189 -9.04 5.10 9.22
CA THR A 189 -7.63 4.70 9.16
C THR A 189 -7.18 4.19 10.51
N TRP A 190 -6.36 3.16 10.48
CA TRP A 190 -5.69 2.68 11.68
C TRP A 190 -4.29 2.21 11.33
N ALA A 191 -3.42 2.32 12.30
CA ALA A 191 -2.06 1.85 12.14
C ALA A 191 -2.07 0.37 11.72
N GLY A 192 -1.10 -0.07 10.97
CA GLY A 192 -0.71 -1.47 10.95
C GLY A 192 -0.63 -1.96 12.39
N ALA A 193 -0.67 -3.27 12.63
CA ALA A 193 -0.32 -3.78 13.96
C ALA A 193 0.88 -2.96 14.41
N SER A 194 0.77 -2.28 15.56
CA SER A 194 1.74 -1.28 15.99
C SER A 194 3.11 -1.69 15.52
N ALA A 195 3.79 -0.82 14.77
CA ALA A 195 5.23 -0.91 14.72
C ALA A 195 5.61 -0.96 16.20
N GLY A 196 5.89 -2.15 16.71
CA GLY A 196 6.22 -2.34 18.11
C GLY A 196 7.25 -1.25 18.41
N THR A 197 7.14 -0.58 19.53
CA THR A 197 8.15 0.37 19.96
C THR A 197 9.47 -0.26 19.56
N GLY A 198 10.20 0.40 18.61
CA GLY A 198 11.35 -0.24 17.98
C GLY A 198 12.21 -0.88 19.06
N GLY A 199 12.46 -2.18 18.91
CA GLY A 199 13.20 -2.96 19.87
C GLY A 199 14.54 -3.39 19.31
N THR A 200 15.40 -3.91 20.14
CA THR A 200 16.66 -4.49 19.69
C THR A 200 16.46 -5.91 19.21
N ILE A 201 17.22 -6.30 18.20
CA ILE A 201 17.39 -7.70 17.82
C ILE A 201 18.78 -8.09 18.32
N THR A 202 18.84 -8.97 19.31
CA THR A 202 20.10 -9.42 19.89
C THR A 202 20.43 -10.84 19.43
N GLY A 203 21.70 -11.12 19.20
CA GLY A 203 22.18 -12.41 18.72
C GLY A 203 23.48 -12.84 19.38
N LEU A 204 24.35 -13.43 18.60
CA LEU A 204 25.63 -14.01 19.04
C LEU A 204 26.41 -13.05 19.94
N GLY A 205 26.88 -13.56 21.09
CA GLY A 205 27.63 -12.77 22.05
C GLY A 205 26.79 -11.66 22.77
N GLY A 206 25.47 -11.72 22.72
CA GLY A 206 24.61 -10.70 23.32
C GLY A 206 24.63 -9.34 22.57
N LYS A 207 25.15 -9.33 21.35
CA LYS A 207 25.27 -8.11 20.54
C LYS A 207 24.01 -7.86 19.69
N CYS A 208 23.86 -6.62 19.25
CA CYS A 208 22.70 -6.13 18.52
C CYS A 208 22.90 -6.20 17.00
N VAL A 209 21.81 -6.48 16.28
CA VAL A 209 21.72 -6.19 14.84
C VAL A 209 21.74 -4.68 14.66
N ASP A 210 22.68 -4.21 13.87
CA ASP A 210 23.07 -2.81 13.77
C ASP A 210 23.23 -2.39 12.30
N VAL A 211 22.85 -1.16 12.00
CA VAL A 211 23.13 -0.53 10.70
C VAL A 211 24.44 0.22 10.79
N ALA A 212 25.43 -0.22 10.04
CA ALA A 212 26.79 0.32 10.08
C ALA A 212 26.83 1.85 9.93
N GLY A 213 27.48 2.51 10.87
CA GLY A 213 27.61 3.97 10.90
C GLY A 213 26.30 4.72 11.11
N GLY A 214 25.19 4.04 11.43
CA GLY A 214 23.86 4.66 11.54
C GLY A 214 23.35 5.25 10.22
N SER A 215 23.83 4.74 9.09
CA SER A 215 23.52 5.26 7.76
C SER A 215 22.13 4.82 7.30
N SER A 216 21.28 5.78 6.91
CA SER A 216 19.99 5.52 6.27
C SER A 216 20.07 5.42 4.74
N ALA A 217 21.28 5.41 4.15
CA ALA A 217 21.46 5.24 2.71
C ALA A 217 21.09 3.83 2.25
N ASP A 218 20.60 3.69 1.01
CA ASP A 218 20.44 2.39 0.38
C ASP A 218 21.82 1.74 0.22
N GLY A 219 21.90 0.43 0.53
CA GLY A 219 23.15 -0.31 0.55
C GLY A 219 23.92 -0.24 1.88
N ALA A 220 23.42 0.49 2.89
CA ALA A 220 24.05 0.52 4.20
C ALA A 220 24.14 -0.89 4.79
N ALA A 221 25.35 -1.25 5.24
CA ALA A 221 25.65 -2.58 5.74
C ALA A 221 24.86 -2.90 7.01
N VAL A 222 24.33 -4.10 7.12
CA VAL A 222 23.78 -4.63 8.37
C VAL A 222 24.81 -5.60 8.98
N GLN A 223 25.06 -5.41 10.26
CA GLN A 223 26.15 -6.02 10.99
C GLN A 223 25.73 -6.42 12.41
N LEU A 224 26.59 -7.17 13.08
CA LEU A 224 26.55 -7.39 14.52
C LEU A 224 27.42 -6.32 15.20
N TYR A 225 26.92 -5.69 16.26
CA TYR A 225 27.64 -4.65 16.97
C TYR A 225 27.27 -4.61 18.45
N THR A 226 28.18 -4.12 19.30
CA THR A 226 27.88 -3.90 20.72
C THR A 226 26.61 -3.06 20.86
N CYS A 227 25.66 -3.50 21.68
CA CYS A 227 24.41 -2.78 21.91
C CYS A 227 24.71 -1.42 22.57
N ASN A 228 24.32 -0.33 21.90
CA ASN A 228 24.60 1.04 22.31
C ASN A 228 23.35 1.93 22.38
N GLY A 229 22.17 1.35 22.11
CA GLY A 229 20.87 2.02 22.20
C GLY A 229 20.58 3.08 21.12
N THR A 230 21.43 3.20 20.10
CA THR A 230 21.23 4.15 19.00
C THR A 230 20.08 3.74 18.08
N ALA A 231 19.58 4.67 17.27
CA ALA A 231 18.56 4.40 16.26
C ALA A 231 18.96 3.34 15.22
N ALA A 232 20.27 3.13 15.02
CA ALA A 232 20.81 2.08 14.15
C ALA A 232 20.49 0.65 14.62
N GLN A 233 20.10 0.50 15.88
CA GLN A 233 19.80 -0.78 16.52
C GLN A 233 18.31 -0.92 16.89
N GLN A 234 17.50 0.07 16.50
CA GLN A 234 16.06 0.04 16.76
C GLN A 234 15.33 -0.51 15.55
N TRP A 235 14.83 -1.72 15.70
CA TRP A 235 14.15 -2.46 14.63
C TRP A 235 12.66 -2.53 14.90
N THR A 236 11.85 -2.20 13.91
CA THR A 236 10.39 -2.29 13.97
C THR A 236 9.88 -3.43 13.07
N ARG A 237 8.74 -4.01 13.46
CA ARG A 237 8.02 -5.05 12.71
C ARG A 237 6.61 -4.56 12.41
N PRO A 238 6.38 -3.90 11.26
CA PRO A 238 5.07 -3.30 10.96
C PRO A 238 3.95 -4.32 10.70
N GLY A 239 4.24 -5.62 10.71
CA GLY A 239 3.26 -6.69 10.46
C GLY A 239 3.03 -6.98 8.96
N ASP A 240 3.81 -6.37 8.09
CA ASP A 240 3.82 -6.60 6.63
C ASP A 240 4.93 -7.58 6.20
N GLY A 241 5.56 -8.24 7.16
CA GLY A 241 6.66 -9.18 6.94
C GLY A 241 8.04 -8.50 6.87
N THR A 242 8.11 -7.16 6.84
CA THR A 242 9.39 -6.45 6.82
C THR A 242 9.96 -6.21 8.22
N LEU A 243 11.28 -6.11 8.32
CA LEU A 243 12.01 -5.55 9.47
C LEU A 243 12.59 -4.21 9.06
N ARG A 244 12.39 -3.18 9.89
CA ARG A 244 12.77 -1.81 9.53
C ARG A 244 13.60 -1.13 10.59
N ALA A 245 14.65 -0.44 10.15
CA ALA A 245 15.44 0.50 10.94
C ALA A 245 15.70 1.77 10.13
N LEU A 246 15.79 2.93 10.78
CA LEU A 246 16.10 4.21 10.14
C LEU A 246 15.15 4.56 8.96
N GLY A 247 13.89 4.08 9.00
CA GLY A 247 12.90 4.30 7.94
C GLY A 247 13.04 3.42 6.70
N LYS A 248 13.94 2.42 6.70
CA LYS A 248 14.22 1.50 5.59
C LYS A 248 14.10 0.04 6.01
N CYS A 249 14.10 -0.88 5.06
CA CYS A 249 13.91 -2.30 5.28
C CYS A 249 15.24 -3.08 5.31
N LEU A 250 15.30 -4.10 6.18
CA LEU A 250 16.30 -5.16 6.07
C LEU A 250 16.08 -5.88 4.74
N ASP A 251 17.13 -5.98 3.96
CA ASP A 251 17.11 -6.40 2.57
C ASP A 251 18.27 -7.33 2.25
N VAL A 252 18.04 -8.28 1.36
CA VAL A 252 19.11 -9.14 0.82
C VAL A 252 19.68 -8.49 -0.42
N VAL A 253 20.97 -8.20 -0.42
CA VAL A 253 21.71 -7.58 -1.53
C VAL A 253 21.42 -8.33 -2.85
N ASP A 254 21.08 -7.59 -3.90
CA ASP A 254 20.86 -8.08 -5.27
C ASP A 254 19.86 -9.24 -5.38
N ASN A 255 18.89 -9.32 -4.47
CA ASN A 255 17.96 -10.46 -4.36
C ASN A 255 18.67 -11.81 -4.26
N GLY A 256 19.86 -11.85 -3.68
CA GLY A 256 20.66 -13.04 -3.55
C GLY A 256 19.94 -14.16 -2.81
N THR A 257 20.04 -15.40 -3.31
CA THR A 257 19.35 -16.56 -2.74
C THR A 257 20.31 -17.62 -2.20
N ALA A 258 21.62 -17.43 -2.39
CA ALA A 258 22.64 -18.39 -1.99
C ALA A 258 23.15 -18.15 -0.55
N ASN A 259 23.79 -19.15 0.04
CA ASN A 259 24.57 -18.98 1.25
C ASN A 259 25.64 -17.91 1.04
N GLY A 260 25.81 -17.00 2.00
CA GLY A 260 26.71 -15.87 1.92
C GLY A 260 26.11 -14.60 1.32
N SER A 261 24.83 -14.62 0.85
CA SER A 261 24.16 -13.41 0.39
C SER A 261 24.07 -12.39 1.53
N ARG A 262 24.68 -11.22 1.34
CA ARG A 262 24.80 -10.18 2.36
C ARG A 262 23.48 -9.49 2.66
N LEU A 263 23.37 -8.97 3.88
CA LEU A 263 22.24 -8.14 4.28
C LEU A 263 22.63 -6.67 4.28
N GLN A 264 21.68 -5.84 3.89
CA GLN A 264 21.78 -4.38 3.80
C GLN A 264 20.51 -3.70 4.28
N LEU A 265 20.57 -2.40 4.40
CA LEU A 265 19.41 -1.54 4.51
C LEU A 265 19.03 -1.02 3.12
N TRP A 266 17.75 -1.06 2.75
CA TRP A 266 17.29 -0.59 1.44
C TRP A 266 15.91 0.06 1.52
N THR A 267 15.58 0.94 0.57
CA THR A 267 14.23 1.50 0.44
C THR A 267 13.19 0.37 0.43
N CYS A 268 12.16 0.47 1.26
CA CYS A 268 11.12 -0.55 1.38
C CYS A 268 10.24 -0.62 0.12
N PHE A 269 10.18 -1.77 -0.51
CA PHE A 269 9.26 -2.06 -1.63
C PHE A 269 8.49 -3.37 -1.41
N GLY A 270 8.75 -4.09 -0.30
CA GLY A 270 8.00 -5.28 0.11
C GLY A 270 8.27 -6.53 -0.73
N GLY A 271 9.34 -6.54 -1.52
CA GLY A 271 9.75 -7.70 -2.32
C GLY A 271 10.15 -8.91 -1.48
N PRO A 272 10.31 -10.10 -2.11
CA PRO A 272 10.64 -11.33 -1.41
C PRO A 272 11.94 -11.28 -0.60
N ASN A 273 12.92 -10.49 -1.04
CA ASN A 273 14.20 -10.24 -0.37
C ASN A 273 14.12 -9.30 0.85
N GLN A 274 12.92 -8.74 1.14
CA GLN A 274 12.63 -7.91 2.29
C GLN A 274 11.61 -8.54 3.25
N GLN A 275 11.24 -9.81 3.01
CA GLN A 275 10.28 -10.52 3.84
C GLN A 275 11.00 -11.40 4.85
N TRP A 276 10.53 -11.35 6.10
CA TRP A 276 11.18 -12.02 7.22
C TRP A 276 10.14 -12.67 8.14
N THR A 277 10.40 -13.90 8.53
CA THR A 277 9.62 -14.63 9.51
C THR A 277 10.48 -14.93 10.73
N TYR A 278 9.97 -14.58 11.92
CA TYR A 278 10.65 -14.90 13.18
C TYR A 278 9.89 -16.01 13.91
N ASN A 279 10.60 -17.07 14.23
CA ASN A 279 10.11 -18.15 15.09
C ASN A 279 10.62 -17.94 16.52
N SER A 280 9.74 -17.56 17.43
CA SER A 280 10.10 -17.27 18.83
C SER A 280 10.54 -18.53 19.63
N THR A 281 10.13 -19.73 19.20
CA THR A 281 10.50 -20.98 19.85
C THR A 281 11.92 -21.40 19.48
N THR A 282 12.24 -21.39 18.16
CA THR A 282 13.57 -21.75 17.68
C THR A 282 14.53 -20.58 17.64
N ARG A 283 13.99 -19.35 17.75
CA ARG A 283 14.69 -18.06 17.63
C ARG A 283 15.35 -17.82 16.27
N ASP A 284 14.83 -18.47 15.25
CA ASP A 284 15.29 -18.29 13.88
C ASP A 284 14.62 -17.06 13.25
N LEU A 285 15.40 -16.29 12.52
CA LEU A 285 14.92 -15.23 11.64
C LEU A 285 15.18 -15.67 10.20
N VAL A 286 14.12 -15.94 9.45
CA VAL A 286 14.16 -16.64 8.17
C VAL A 286 13.63 -15.74 7.05
N ASN A 287 14.30 -15.75 5.90
CA ASN A 287 13.75 -15.24 4.67
C ASN A 287 12.90 -16.34 4.00
N PRO A 288 11.55 -16.18 3.91
CA PRO A 288 10.66 -17.23 3.42
C PRO A 288 10.89 -17.62 1.95
N ALA A 289 11.35 -16.67 1.12
CA ALA A 289 11.55 -16.91 -0.30
C ALA A 289 12.74 -17.85 -0.57
N THR A 290 13.74 -17.87 0.33
CA THR A 290 14.93 -18.69 0.19
C THR A 290 14.98 -19.84 1.19
N ASN A 291 14.10 -19.83 2.20
CA ASN A 291 14.14 -20.71 3.37
C ASN A 291 15.49 -20.71 4.09
N ARG A 292 16.18 -19.55 4.11
CA ARG A 292 17.46 -19.35 4.78
C ARG A 292 17.36 -18.44 5.97
N CYS A 293 18.22 -18.72 6.95
CA CYS A 293 18.32 -17.97 8.20
C CYS A 293 19.24 -16.75 8.07
N VAL A 294 18.92 -15.70 8.80
CA VAL A 294 19.88 -14.63 9.09
C VAL A 294 21.01 -15.22 9.95
N ASP A 295 22.22 -15.01 9.50
CA ASP A 295 23.44 -15.66 9.99
C ASP A 295 24.55 -14.64 10.23
N VAL A 296 25.31 -14.82 11.31
CA VAL A 296 26.52 -14.03 11.57
C VAL A 296 27.69 -14.67 10.86
N THR A 297 28.26 -13.97 9.88
CA THR A 297 29.37 -14.47 9.06
C THR A 297 30.50 -14.99 9.92
N GLY A 298 30.95 -16.21 9.61
CA GLY A 298 32.12 -16.82 10.30
C GLY A 298 31.90 -17.15 11.78
N ASN A 299 30.66 -17.10 12.26
CA ASN A 299 30.30 -17.40 13.67
C ASN A 299 31.17 -16.61 14.66
N THR A 300 31.46 -15.33 14.37
CA THR A 300 32.29 -14.47 15.23
C THR A 300 31.42 -13.30 15.77
N SER A 301 31.61 -13.02 17.07
CA SER A 301 30.91 -11.93 17.73
C SER A 301 31.68 -10.60 17.73
N ALA A 302 32.66 -10.43 16.86
CA ALA A 302 33.38 -9.17 16.72
C ALA A 302 32.43 -8.05 16.20
N ASP A 303 32.64 -6.83 16.69
CA ASP A 303 31.91 -5.66 16.19
C ASP A 303 32.18 -5.43 14.70
N GLY A 304 31.17 -5.11 13.93
CA GLY A 304 31.28 -4.95 12.48
C GLY A 304 31.13 -6.24 11.68
N THR A 305 30.91 -7.40 12.34
CA THR A 305 30.69 -8.66 11.63
C THR A 305 29.40 -8.57 10.81
N ARG A 306 29.53 -8.78 9.49
CA ARG A 306 28.41 -8.70 8.55
C ARG A 306 27.40 -9.81 8.77
N LEU A 307 26.14 -9.49 8.54
CA LEU A 307 25.07 -10.49 8.47
C LEU A 307 24.86 -10.96 7.04
N GLN A 308 24.43 -12.20 6.89
CA GLN A 308 24.21 -12.88 5.63
C GLN A 308 23.02 -13.84 5.71
N LEU A 309 22.62 -14.39 4.56
CA LEU A 309 21.78 -15.59 4.50
C LEU A 309 22.62 -16.84 4.56
N TRP A 310 22.16 -17.85 5.28
CA TRP A 310 22.77 -19.17 5.30
C TRP A 310 21.73 -20.26 5.55
N ASP A 311 22.01 -21.50 5.14
CA ASP A 311 21.15 -22.63 5.47
C ASP A 311 20.92 -22.69 6.98
N CYS A 312 19.67 -22.91 7.41
CA CYS A 312 19.32 -22.95 8.81
C CYS A 312 19.93 -24.19 9.49
N ALA A 313 21.08 -24.03 10.11
CA ALA A 313 21.83 -25.08 10.80
C ALA A 313 21.59 -25.12 12.32
N GLY A 314 20.86 -24.13 12.85
CA GLY A 314 20.53 -24.04 14.28
C GLY A 314 21.68 -23.62 15.19
N GLY A 315 22.80 -23.18 14.62
CA GLY A 315 23.98 -22.69 15.36
C GLY A 315 23.67 -21.39 16.13
N ALA A 316 24.48 -21.06 17.13
CA ALA A 316 24.33 -19.86 17.95
C ALA A 316 24.36 -18.55 17.12
N ASN A 317 25.08 -18.56 16.00
CA ASN A 317 25.19 -17.44 15.05
C ASN A 317 23.91 -17.20 14.22
N GLN A 318 22.87 -18.04 14.40
CA GLN A 318 21.56 -17.92 13.73
C GLN A 318 20.43 -17.72 14.75
N LYS A 319 20.74 -17.51 16.04
CA LYS A 319 19.73 -17.37 17.08
C LYS A 319 19.56 -15.92 17.50
N TRP A 320 18.33 -15.44 17.37
CA TRP A 320 17.97 -14.05 17.58
C TRP A 320 16.93 -13.91 18.68
N THR A 321 17.04 -12.86 19.47
CA THR A 321 16.02 -12.46 20.43
C THR A 321 15.52 -11.08 20.05
N MET A 322 14.22 -10.93 19.91
CA MET A 322 13.57 -9.65 19.60
C MET A 322 12.90 -9.10 20.86
N SER A 323 13.26 -7.90 21.28
CA SER A 323 12.65 -7.18 22.41
C SER A 323 11.50 -6.31 21.96
#